data_1772179f5a24db7fb7984a9cd234ecab
#
_entry.id   1772179f5a24db7fb7984a9cd234ecab
#
_cell.length_a   1.000
_cell.length_b   1.000
_cell.length_c   1.000
_cell.angle_alpha   90.00
_cell.angle_beta   90.00
_cell.angle_gamma   90.00
#
_symmetry.space_group_name_H-M   'P 1'
#
loop_
_entity.id
_entity.type
_entity.pdbx_description
1 polymer ?
#
loop_
_entity_poly.entity_id
_entity_poly.type
_entity_poly.pdbx_seq_one_letter_code
_entity_poly.pdbx_strand_id
1 'polypeptide(L)'
;VISLRRLFALATAAAAASLAPALALADPAPAAGTLLTDPGLTPQLKILALLTLLSLLPAVVLTMTSFTRVVVVLGFVRHGIGTQQSPPTQVIVGLALFLSAFTMAPVTTAIARDAWEPYSAGRITAEQAVAAATTPLRSFMLRQTRESDLALFYEAARQPLPQTEEEVPLRIAAPAFVVSELTTAFQMGVMVLLPFLVIDLVVSALLMSMGMMMVPPSTLSLPIKLLLFVVADGWHLLVGSLLRSFA
;
A
#
# COMPACT_ATOMS: atom_id res chain seq x y z
N VAL A 1 10.78 -38.97 11.45
CA VAL A 1 10.41 -37.60 11.86
C VAL A 1 10.69 -36.70 10.67
N ILE A 2 9.68 -36.42 9.86
CA ILE A 2 9.80 -35.49 8.72
C ILE A 2 9.90 -34.09 9.27
N SER A 3 11.01 -33.41 9.02
CA SER A 3 11.22 -32.05 9.56
C SER A 3 10.19 -31.08 8.98
N LEU A 4 9.67 -30.19 9.84
CA LEU A 4 8.68 -29.15 9.50
C LEU A 4 9.10 -28.31 8.26
N ARG A 5 10.41 -28.14 8.05
CA ARG A 5 11.01 -27.50 6.88
C ARG A 5 10.73 -28.25 5.56
N ARG A 6 10.67 -29.60 5.58
CA ARG A 6 10.38 -30.39 4.38
C ARG A 6 8.88 -30.36 4.03
N LEU A 7 8.01 -30.29 5.03
CA LEU A 7 6.56 -30.10 4.82
C LEU A 7 6.25 -28.71 4.23
N PHE A 8 6.92 -27.67 4.73
CA PHE A 8 6.76 -26.33 4.17
C PHE A 8 7.31 -26.22 2.75
N ALA A 9 8.45 -26.85 2.46
CA ALA A 9 9.05 -26.85 1.11
C ALA A 9 8.19 -27.66 0.10
N LEU A 10 7.53 -28.74 0.54
CA LEU A 10 6.62 -29.53 -0.30
C LEU A 10 5.29 -28.78 -0.55
N ALA A 11 4.76 -28.09 0.46
CA ALA A 11 3.55 -27.29 0.32
C ALA A 11 3.75 -26.09 -0.61
N THR A 12 4.90 -25.39 -0.50
CA THR A 12 5.25 -24.29 -1.41
C THR A 12 5.55 -24.77 -2.83
N ALA A 13 6.19 -25.93 -3.01
CA ALA A 13 6.44 -26.53 -4.32
C ALA A 13 5.15 -27.00 -4.99
N ALA A 14 4.20 -27.58 -4.25
CA ALA A 14 2.90 -28.00 -4.77
C ALA A 14 2.02 -26.79 -5.17
N ALA A 15 2.03 -25.72 -4.37
CA ALA A 15 1.33 -24.46 -4.69
C ALA A 15 1.95 -23.77 -5.92
N ALA A 16 3.27 -23.77 -6.05
CA ALA A 16 3.97 -23.23 -7.21
C ALA A 16 3.72 -24.05 -8.48
N ALA A 17 3.64 -25.39 -8.37
CA ALA A 17 3.37 -26.29 -9.49
C ALA A 17 1.93 -26.19 -10.00
N SER A 18 0.95 -25.85 -9.15
CA SER A 18 -0.44 -25.64 -9.56
C SER A 18 -0.69 -24.29 -10.23
N LEU A 19 0.16 -23.27 -9.95
CA LEU A 19 0.11 -21.93 -10.58
C LEU A 19 0.96 -21.84 -11.86
N ALA A 20 1.94 -22.72 -12.05
CA ALA A 20 2.85 -22.70 -13.20
C ALA A 20 2.17 -22.79 -14.56
N PRO A 21 1.13 -23.64 -14.80
CA PRO A 21 0.47 -23.68 -16.10
C PRO A 21 -0.38 -22.45 -16.40
N ALA A 22 -0.87 -21.72 -15.39
CA ALA A 22 -1.63 -20.49 -15.59
C ALA A 22 -0.73 -19.29 -15.94
N LEU A 23 0.53 -19.31 -15.47
CA LEU A 23 1.52 -18.26 -15.77
C LEU A 23 2.29 -18.50 -17.09
N ALA A 24 2.40 -19.78 -17.53
CA ALA A 24 3.10 -20.12 -18.77
C ALA A 24 2.28 -19.88 -20.05
N LEU A 25 0.96 -19.67 -19.92
CA LEU A 25 0.04 -19.29 -21.02
C LEU A 25 -0.24 -17.77 -21.06
N ALA A 26 0.40 -16.98 -20.21
CA ALA A 26 0.33 -15.53 -20.27
C ALA A 26 1.37 -15.02 -21.28
N ASP A 27 1.08 -15.17 -22.58
CA ASP A 27 1.41 -14.10 -23.54
C ASP A 27 0.98 -12.77 -22.90
N PRO A 28 1.70 -11.63 -23.17
CA PRO A 28 1.40 -10.35 -22.54
C PRO A 28 -0.09 -10.12 -22.62
N ALA A 29 -0.76 -10.16 -21.45
CA ALA A 29 -2.21 -10.15 -21.35
C ALA A 29 -2.74 -9.05 -22.27
N PRO A 30 -3.61 -9.35 -23.24
CA PRO A 30 -4.16 -8.35 -24.11
C PRO A 30 -4.69 -7.24 -23.23
N ALA A 31 -4.30 -5.99 -23.50
CA ALA A 31 -4.71 -4.86 -22.68
C ALA A 31 -6.22 -4.98 -22.44
N ALA A 32 -6.68 -4.77 -21.20
CA ALA A 32 -8.08 -5.05 -20.82
C ALA A 32 -9.11 -4.45 -21.80
N GLY A 33 -8.71 -3.38 -22.53
CA GLY A 33 -9.46 -2.80 -23.64
C GLY A 33 -9.65 -3.72 -24.85
N THR A 34 -8.67 -4.56 -25.18
CA THR A 34 -8.80 -5.48 -26.34
C THR A 34 -9.72 -6.65 -26.05
N LEU A 35 -9.82 -7.09 -24.78
CA LEU A 35 -10.78 -8.12 -24.36
C LEU A 35 -12.23 -7.67 -24.53
N LEU A 36 -12.50 -6.37 -24.33
CA LEU A 36 -13.86 -5.82 -24.47
C LEU A 36 -14.24 -5.57 -25.94
N THR A 37 -13.26 -5.37 -26.82
CA THR A 37 -13.45 -5.07 -28.25
C THR A 37 -13.33 -6.31 -29.14
N ASP A 38 -12.84 -7.45 -28.60
CA ASP A 38 -12.70 -8.69 -29.38
C ASP A 38 -14.05 -9.19 -29.88
N PRO A 39 -14.27 -9.29 -31.20
CA PRO A 39 -15.52 -9.77 -31.78
C PRO A 39 -15.73 -11.28 -31.51
N GLY A 40 -14.69 -12.03 -31.16
CA GLY A 40 -14.76 -13.46 -30.85
C GLY A 40 -15.34 -13.80 -29.48
N LEU A 41 -15.42 -12.83 -28.57
CA LEU A 41 -15.95 -13.06 -27.23
C LEU A 41 -17.47 -12.89 -27.18
N THR A 42 -18.16 -13.86 -26.58
CA THR A 42 -19.60 -13.75 -26.34
C THR A 42 -19.93 -12.58 -25.39
N PRO A 43 -21.12 -11.96 -25.53
CA PRO A 43 -21.52 -10.85 -24.64
C PRO A 43 -21.41 -11.18 -23.15
N GLN A 44 -21.70 -12.44 -22.78
CA GLN A 44 -21.61 -12.92 -21.40
C GLN A 44 -20.18 -12.91 -20.86
N LEU A 45 -19.19 -13.31 -21.68
CA LEU A 45 -17.77 -13.26 -21.32
C LEU A 45 -17.27 -11.82 -21.19
N LYS A 46 -17.73 -10.91 -22.04
CA LYS A 46 -17.42 -9.47 -21.93
C LYS A 46 -17.93 -8.86 -20.64
N ILE A 47 -19.17 -9.18 -20.25
CA ILE A 47 -19.76 -8.73 -18.99
C ILE A 47 -18.98 -9.30 -17.80
N LEU A 48 -18.63 -10.59 -17.82
CA LEU A 48 -17.83 -11.21 -16.77
C LEU A 48 -16.46 -10.56 -16.64
N ALA A 49 -15.76 -10.33 -17.75
CA ALA A 49 -14.47 -9.65 -17.76
C ALA A 49 -14.57 -8.22 -17.19
N LEU A 50 -15.60 -7.47 -17.59
CA LEU A 50 -15.87 -6.12 -17.09
C LEU A 50 -16.12 -6.11 -15.57
N LEU A 51 -16.96 -7.02 -15.08
CA LEU A 51 -17.25 -7.14 -13.64
C LEU A 51 -16.01 -7.53 -12.85
N THR A 52 -15.18 -8.45 -13.38
CA THR A 52 -13.93 -8.84 -12.75
C THR A 52 -12.95 -7.66 -12.69
N LEU A 53 -12.79 -6.93 -13.78
CA LEU A 53 -11.95 -5.74 -13.83
C LEU A 53 -12.44 -4.67 -12.84
N LEU A 54 -13.75 -4.42 -12.81
CA LEU A 54 -14.36 -3.44 -11.92
C LEU A 54 -14.19 -3.83 -10.44
N SER A 55 -14.23 -5.12 -10.10
CA SER A 55 -14.03 -5.61 -8.73
C SER A 55 -12.57 -5.47 -8.25
N LEU A 56 -11.60 -5.53 -9.17
CA LEU A 56 -10.18 -5.35 -8.85
C LEU A 56 -9.76 -3.87 -8.79
N LEU A 57 -10.51 -2.98 -9.42
CA LEU A 57 -10.17 -1.56 -9.52
C LEU A 57 -9.91 -0.90 -8.16
N PRO A 58 -10.73 -1.09 -7.11
CA PRO A 58 -10.46 -0.49 -5.80
C PRO A 58 -9.14 -0.94 -5.19
N ALA A 59 -8.79 -2.22 -5.32
CA ALA A 59 -7.52 -2.75 -4.81
C ALA A 59 -6.32 -2.13 -5.54
N VAL A 60 -6.38 -2.01 -6.86
CA VAL A 60 -5.34 -1.37 -7.68
C VAL A 60 -5.19 0.11 -7.30
N VAL A 61 -6.30 0.84 -7.22
CA VAL A 61 -6.27 2.27 -6.85
C VAL A 61 -5.66 2.47 -5.47
N LEU A 62 -6.07 1.69 -4.47
CA LEU A 62 -5.56 1.82 -3.11
C LEU A 62 -4.07 1.47 -3.01
N THR A 63 -3.60 0.45 -3.74
CA THR A 63 -2.18 0.04 -3.71
C THR A 63 -1.25 0.97 -4.50
N MET A 64 -1.77 1.69 -5.52
CA MET A 64 -0.98 2.63 -6.35
C MET A 64 -1.02 4.08 -5.83
N THR A 65 -1.59 4.31 -4.66
CA THR A 65 -1.68 5.64 -4.03
C THR A 65 -0.95 5.67 -2.70
N SER A 66 -0.89 6.84 -2.07
CA SER A 66 -0.36 7.02 -0.71
C SER A 66 -1.17 6.29 0.39
N PHE A 67 -2.32 5.71 0.06
CA PHE A 67 -3.21 5.06 1.01
C PHE A 67 -2.52 3.96 1.83
N THR A 68 -1.70 3.14 1.19
CA THR A 68 -1.00 2.02 1.85
C THR A 68 -0.13 2.51 3.01
N ARG A 69 0.72 3.52 2.80
CA ARG A 69 1.56 4.10 3.87
C ARG A 69 0.72 4.67 4.99
N VAL A 70 -0.29 5.48 4.64
CA VAL A 70 -1.13 6.16 5.62
C VAL A 70 -1.90 5.18 6.50
N VAL A 71 -2.57 4.18 5.92
CA VAL A 71 -3.38 3.23 6.70
C VAL A 71 -2.53 2.36 7.61
N VAL A 72 -1.34 1.97 7.16
CA VAL A 72 -0.41 1.15 7.96
C VAL A 72 0.12 1.96 9.14
N VAL A 73 0.58 3.20 8.93
CA VAL A 73 1.07 4.07 10.02
C VAL A 73 -0.03 4.37 11.03
N LEU A 74 -1.25 4.71 10.59
CA LEU A 74 -2.40 4.91 11.49
C LEU A 74 -2.74 3.65 12.29
N GLY A 75 -2.57 2.47 11.68
CA GLY A 75 -2.69 1.18 12.36
C GLY A 75 -1.67 1.02 13.49
N PHE A 76 -0.42 1.39 13.25
CA PHE A 76 0.64 1.36 14.28
C PHE A 76 0.33 2.30 15.45
N VAL A 77 -0.22 3.48 15.20
CA VAL A 77 -0.65 4.43 16.26
C VAL A 77 -1.65 3.77 17.20
N ARG A 78 -2.71 3.15 16.64
CA ARG A 78 -3.72 2.44 17.43
C ARG A 78 -3.10 1.34 18.29
N HIS A 79 -2.18 0.56 17.73
CA HIS A 79 -1.46 -0.49 18.46
C HIS A 79 -0.56 0.11 19.57
N GLY A 80 0.14 1.20 19.27
CA GLY A 80 1.04 1.89 20.21
C GLY A 80 0.31 2.40 21.45
N ILE A 81 -0.83 3.06 21.26
CA ILE A 81 -1.66 3.54 22.37
C ILE A 81 -2.17 2.37 23.23
N GLY A 82 -2.32 1.17 22.66
CA GLY A 82 -2.78 -0.01 23.39
C GLY A 82 -4.31 -0.17 23.42
N THR A 83 -5.03 0.63 22.66
CA THR A 83 -6.48 0.50 22.50
C THR A 83 -6.78 -0.57 21.44
N GLN A 84 -7.52 -1.63 21.82
CA GLN A 84 -7.84 -2.72 20.90
C GLN A 84 -8.86 -2.31 19.81
N GLN A 85 -9.77 -1.37 20.11
CA GLN A 85 -10.90 -1.03 19.24
C GLN A 85 -11.08 0.48 18.97
N SER A 86 -10.28 1.35 19.61
CA SER A 86 -10.41 2.81 19.42
C SER A 86 -9.11 3.41 18.87
N PRO A 87 -9.12 4.20 17.80
CA PRO A 87 -10.28 4.50 16.93
C PRO A 87 -10.77 3.25 16.17
N PRO A 88 -12.09 3.16 15.83
CA PRO A 88 -12.61 2.09 15.01
C PRO A 88 -11.93 2.00 13.64
N THR A 89 -11.82 0.79 13.08
CA THR A 89 -11.15 0.57 11.78
C THR A 89 -11.72 1.44 10.67
N GLN A 90 -13.05 1.66 10.67
CA GLN A 90 -13.72 2.53 9.68
C GLN A 90 -13.21 3.97 9.74
N VAL A 91 -12.96 4.50 10.97
CA VAL A 91 -12.43 5.86 11.15
C VAL A 91 -10.99 5.94 10.64
N ILE A 92 -10.17 4.95 10.93
CA ILE A 92 -8.78 4.87 10.43
C ILE A 92 -8.77 4.81 8.89
N VAL A 93 -9.58 3.94 8.29
CA VAL A 93 -9.68 3.81 6.84
C VAL A 93 -10.23 5.11 6.22
N GLY A 94 -11.25 5.71 6.82
CA GLY A 94 -11.80 6.99 6.37
C GLY A 94 -10.77 8.11 6.39
N LEU A 95 -10.03 8.25 7.49
CA LEU A 95 -8.96 9.24 7.62
C LEU A 95 -7.83 8.97 6.60
N ALA A 96 -7.45 7.69 6.41
CA ALA A 96 -6.46 7.31 5.41
C ALA A 96 -6.89 7.66 3.98
N LEU A 97 -8.18 7.49 3.66
CA LEU A 97 -8.72 7.89 2.35
C LEU A 97 -8.68 9.42 2.16
N PHE A 98 -9.07 10.20 3.17
CA PHE A 98 -9.01 11.67 3.09
C PHE A 98 -7.58 12.17 2.92
N LEU A 99 -6.63 11.66 3.71
CA LEU A 99 -5.23 12.04 3.61
C LEU A 99 -4.64 11.60 2.26
N SER A 100 -4.99 10.39 1.79
CA SER A 100 -4.56 9.92 0.48
C SER A 100 -5.13 10.78 -0.66
N ALA A 101 -6.41 11.14 -0.62
CA ALA A 101 -7.00 12.03 -1.59
C ALA A 101 -6.30 13.41 -1.61
N PHE A 102 -5.92 13.93 -0.44
CA PHE A 102 -5.20 15.19 -0.30
C PHE A 102 -3.79 15.10 -0.91
N THR A 103 -3.01 14.09 -0.57
CA THR A 103 -1.65 13.90 -1.09
C THR A 103 -1.63 13.58 -2.58
N MET A 104 -2.66 12.91 -3.10
CA MET A 104 -2.82 12.58 -4.51
C MET A 104 -3.45 13.72 -5.35
N ALA A 105 -3.87 14.83 -4.73
CA ALA A 105 -4.52 15.94 -5.43
C ALA A 105 -3.72 16.45 -6.66
N PRO A 106 -2.39 16.66 -6.62
CA PRO A 106 -1.64 17.07 -7.80
C PRO A 106 -1.66 16.02 -8.92
N VAL A 107 -1.61 14.73 -8.57
CA VAL A 107 -1.66 13.62 -9.54
C VAL A 107 -3.04 13.54 -10.20
N THR A 108 -4.11 13.59 -9.39
CA THR A 108 -5.49 13.54 -9.91
C THR A 108 -5.82 14.75 -10.77
N THR A 109 -5.31 15.94 -10.42
CA THR A 109 -5.47 17.16 -11.22
C THR A 109 -4.74 17.02 -12.56
N ALA A 110 -3.53 16.48 -12.58
CA ALA A 110 -2.80 16.22 -13.81
C ALA A 110 -3.54 15.20 -14.70
N ILE A 111 -4.05 14.12 -14.13
CA ILE A 111 -4.86 13.11 -14.85
C ILE A 111 -6.13 13.76 -15.45
N ALA A 112 -6.81 14.61 -14.68
CA ALA A 112 -8.01 15.29 -15.16
C ALA A 112 -7.69 16.18 -16.38
N ARG A 113 -6.65 16.99 -16.29
CA ARG A 113 -6.24 17.93 -17.34
C ARG A 113 -5.68 17.24 -18.59
N ASP A 114 -4.81 16.24 -18.41
CA ASP A 114 -4.00 15.68 -19.50
C ASP A 114 -4.66 14.44 -20.15
N ALA A 115 -5.61 13.78 -19.45
CA ALA A 115 -6.29 12.61 -19.95
C ALA A 115 -7.82 12.78 -20.04
N TRP A 116 -8.49 13.11 -18.93
CA TRP A 116 -9.96 13.14 -18.87
C TRP A 116 -10.58 14.25 -19.73
N GLU A 117 -10.12 15.50 -19.59
CA GLU A 117 -10.64 16.63 -20.35
C GLU A 117 -10.44 16.47 -21.87
N PRO A 118 -9.25 16.08 -22.40
CA PRO A 118 -9.09 15.83 -23.82
C PRO A 118 -9.93 14.67 -24.34
N TYR A 119 -10.10 13.61 -23.54
CA TYR A 119 -10.93 12.47 -23.89
C TYR A 119 -12.41 12.84 -23.96
N SER A 120 -12.92 13.52 -22.94
CA SER A 120 -14.32 13.96 -22.89
C SER A 120 -14.68 14.94 -23.99
N ALA A 121 -13.70 15.73 -24.47
CA ALA A 121 -13.83 16.62 -25.60
C ALA A 121 -13.65 15.94 -26.98
N GLY A 122 -13.45 14.60 -27.00
CA GLY A 122 -13.25 13.85 -28.23
C GLY A 122 -11.94 14.12 -28.97
N ARG A 123 -10.95 14.76 -28.31
CA ARG A 123 -9.65 15.14 -28.90
C ARG A 123 -8.64 13.98 -28.92
N ILE A 124 -8.80 13.01 -28.04
CA ILE A 124 -7.93 11.83 -27.94
C ILE A 124 -8.77 10.56 -27.83
N THR A 125 -8.18 9.44 -28.22
CA THR A 125 -8.82 8.12 -28.09
C THR A 125 -8.75 7.62 -26.65
N ALA A 126 -9.55 6.60 -26.30
CA ALA A 126 -9.51 5.97 -24.97
C ALA A 126 -8.12 5.41 -24.65
N GLU A 127 -7.42 4.84 -25.62
CA GLU A 127 -6.07 4.31 -25.46
C GLU A 127 -5.06 5.43 -25.15
N GLN A 128 -5.13 6.54 -25.85
CA GLN A 128 -4.31 7.72 -25.59
C GLN A 128 -4.61 8.33 -24.22
N ALA A 129 -5.88 8.35 -23.80
CA ALA A 129 -6.28 8.84 -22.48
C ALA A 129 -5.70 7.96 -21.34
N VAL A 130 -5.73 6.63 -21.51
CA VAL A 130 -5.10 5.70 -20.54
C VAL A 130 -3.60 5.94 -20.49
N ALA A 131 -2.92 6.07 -21.63
CA ALA A 131 -1.49 6.37 -21.67
C ALA A 131 -1.16 7.71 -20.98
N ALA A 132 -1.93 8.76 -21.24
CA ALA A 132 -1.77 10.07 -20.61
C ALA A 132 -2.02 10.02 -19.08
N ALA A 133 -3.02 9.25 -18.62
CA ALA A 133 -3.31 9.09 -17.20
C ALA A 133 -2.22 8.31 -16.43
N THR A 134 -1.55 7.37 -17.11
CA THR A 134 -0.50 6.57 -16.46
C THR A 134 0.78 7.35 -16.18
N THR A 135 1.07 8.39 -16.94
CA THR A 135 2.31 9.20 -16.79
C THR A 135 2.42 9.89 -15.42
N PRO A 136 1.46 10.71 -14.99
CA PRO A 136 1.55 11.35 -13.66
C PRO A 136 1.50 10.35 -12.51
N LEU A 137 0.79 9.22 -12.67
CA LEU A 137 0.74 8.16 -11.67
C LEU A 137 2.09 7.46 -11.55
N ARG A 138 2.74 7.12 -12.68
CA ARG A 138 4.09 6.53 -12.71
C ARG A 138 5.11 7.44 -12.06
N SER A 139 5.14 8.72 -12.43
CA SER A 139 6.04 9.70 -11.85
C SER A 139 5.86 9.83 -10.34
N PHE A 140 4.61 9.83 -9.84
CA PHE A 140 4.35 9.79 -8.40
C PHE A 140 4.94 8.53 -7.76
N MET A 141 4.66 7.34 -8.30
CA MET A 141 5.16 6.09 -7.74
C MET A 141 6.69 6.05 -7.72
N LEU A 142 7.36 6.46 -8.81
CA LEU A 142 8.82 6.42 -8.90
C LEU A 142 9.48 7.37 -7.89
N ARG A 143 8.93 8.57 -7.68
CA ARG A 143 9.46 9.48 -6.64
C ARG A 143 9.39 8.91 -5.22
N GLN A 144 8.44 8.02 -4.96
CA GLN A 144 8.26 7.39 -3.65
C GLN A 144 8.92 6.01 -3.55
N THR A 145 9.44 5.48 -4.67
CA THR A 145 10.10 4.17 -4.73
C THR A 145 11.59 4.32 -4.47
N ARG A 146 12.13 3.44 -3.62
CA ARG A 146 13.56 3.36 -3.36
C ARG A 146 14.27 2.73 -4.53
N GLU A 147 15.45 3.22 -4.87
CA GLU A 147 16.27 2.66 -5.94
C GLU A 147 16.57 1.17 -5.73
N SER A 148 16.83 0.75 -4.48
CA SER A 148 17.07 -0.65 -4.14
C SER A 148 15.88 -1.56 -4.43
N ASP A 149 14.65 -1.08 -4.16
CA ASP A 149 13.44 -1.85 -4.41
C ASP A 149 13.15 -1.93 -5.91
N LEU A 150 13.38 -0.83 -6.64
CA LEU A 150 13.26 -0.83 -8.10
C LEU A 150 14.27 -1.79 -8.74
N ALA A 151 15.54 -1.75 -8.30
CA ALA A 151 16.60 -2.63 -8.79
C ALA A 151 16.27 -4.12 -8.55
N LEU A 152 15.71 -4.46 -7.39
CA LEU A 152 15.24 -5.82 -7.07
C LEU A 152 14.28 -6.38 -8.11
N PHE A 153 13.29 -5.57 -8.54
CA PHE A 153 12.30 -6.02 -9.52
C PHE A 153 12.87 -6.07 -10.95
N TYR A 154 13.84 -5.22 -11.29
CA TYR A 154 14.57 -5.33 -12.56
C TYR A 154 15.44 -6.59 -12.63
N GLU A 155 16.15 -6.91 -11.54
CA GLU A 155 16.92 -8.14 -11.42
C GLU A 155 16.02 -9.38 -11.53
N ALA A 156 14.90 -9.41 -10.81
CA ALA A 156 13.93 -10.50 -10.88
C ALA A 156 13.33 -10.67 -12.28
N ALA A 157 13.12 -9.58 -13.01
CA ALA A 157 12.65 -9.57 -14.40
C ALA A 157 13.74 -9.88 -15.42
N ARG A 158 15.02 -10.01 -15.00
CA ARG A 158 16.20 -10.18 -15.86
C ARG A 158 16.30 -9.10 -16.95
N GLN A 159 15.97 -7.86 -16.59
CA GLN A 159 16.02 -6.71 -17.48
C GLN A 159 17.12 -5.74 -17.00
N PRO A 160 17.79 -5.02 -17.92
CA PRO A 160 18.73 -3.97 -17.54
C PRO A 160 17.99 -2.82 -16.85
N LEU A 161 18.70 -2.13 -15.95
CA LEU A 161 18.16 -0.93 -15.30
C LEU A 161 17.85 0.14 -16.37
N PRO A 162 16.74 0.88 -16.23
CA PRO A 162 16.36 1.92 -17.16
C PRO A 162 17.30 3.12 -17.05
N GLN A 163 17.48 3.86 -18.13
CA GLN A 163 18.25 5.10 -18.13
C GLN A 163 17.39 6.31 -17.75
N THR A 164 16.08 6.24 -17.99
CA THR A 164 15.12 7.31 -17.70
C THR A 164 13.89 6.78 -16.96
N GLU A 165 13.22 7.66 -16.20
CA GLU A 165 11.98 7.32 -15.49
C GLU A 165 10.85 6.90 -16.45
N GLU A 166 10.87 7.42 -17.66
CA GLU A 166 9.84 7.15 -18.68
C GLU A 166 9.90 5.72 -19.20
N GLU A 167 11.08 5.09 -19.15
CA GLU A 167 11.31 3.71 -19.58
C GLU A 167 10.81 2.68 -18.58
N VAL A 168 10.50 3.10 -17.33
CA VAL A 168 10.05 2.17 -16.29
C VAL A 168 8.61 1.74 -16.54
N PRO A 169 8.36 0.46 -16.88
CA PRO A 169 7.00 -0.02 -17.09
C PRO A 169 6.24 -0.12 -15.76
N LEU A 170 4.93 0.16 -15.78
CA LEU A 170 4.07 0.08 -14.58
C LEU A 170 4.11 -1.30 -13.90
N ARG A 171 4.29 -2.37 -14.67
CA ARG A 171 4.42 -3.75 -14.13
C ARG A 171 5.62 -3.93 -13.20
N ILE A 172 6.66 -3.10 -13.32
CA ILE A 172 7.83 -3.08 -12.44
C ILE A 172 7.67 -1.97 -11.40
N ALA A 173 7.24 -0.77 -11.80
CA ALA A 173 7.06 0.35 -10.89
C ALA A 173 6.05 0.07 -9.78
N ALA A 174 4.89 -0.52 -10.08
CA ALA A 174 3.83 -0.73 -9.11
C ALA A 174 4.24 -1.67 -7.95
N PRO A 175 4.77 -2.89 -8.18
CA PRO A 175 5.20 -3.75 -7.07
C PRO A 175 6.40 -3.17 -6.32
N ALA A 176 7.36 -2.52 -6.97
CA ALA A 176 8.47 -1.84 -6.33
C ALA A 176 7.98 -0.71 -5.40
N PHE A 177 7.03 0.08 -5.87
CA PHE A 177 6.37 1.13 -5.09
C PHE A 177 5.69 0.56 -3.85
N VAL A 178 4.88 -0.50 -3.97
CA VAL A 178 4.18 -1.11 -2.81
C VAL A 178 5.17 -1.60 -1.76
N VAL A 179 6.27 -2.23 -2.15
CA VAL A 179 7.32 -2.68 -1.22
C VAL A 179 7.98 -1.49 -0.52
N SER A 180 8.32 -0.43 -1.27
CA SER A 180 8.88 0.80 -0.73
C SER A 180 7.93 1.51 0.24
N GLU A 181 6.65 1.58 -0.11
CA GLU A 181 5.60 2.17 0.75
C GLU A 181 5.45 1.40 2.06
N LEU A 182 5.40 0.06 2.00
CA LEU A 182 5.35 -0.78 3.18
C LEU A 182 6.59 -0.59 4.06
N THR A 183 7.78 -0.60 3.47
CA THR A 183 9.03 -0.40 4.22
C THR A 183 9.05 0.97 4.92
N THR A 184 8.66 2.03 4.22
CA THR A 184 8.57 3.39 4.79
C THR A 184 7.50 3.46 5.87
N ALA A 185 6.32 2.85 5.64
CA ALA A 185 5.25 2.80 6.62
C ALA A 185 5.66 2.07 7.91
N PHE A 186 6.40 0.95 7.79
CA PHE A 186 6.93 0.23 8.96
C PHE A 186 7.99 1.05 9.70
N GLN A 187 8.89 1.74 8.99
CA GLN A 187 9.87 2.63 9.63
C GLN A 187 9.19 3.76 10.42
N MET A 188 8.24 4.46 9.80
CA MET A 188 7.45 5.50 10.49
C MET A 188 6.64 4.92 11.66
N GLY A 189 6.02 3.76 11.44
CA GLY A 189 5.24 3.05 12.44
C GLY A 189 6.07 2.68 13.69
N VAL A 190 7.28 2.15 13.49
CA VAL A 190 8.20 1.83 14.60
C VAL A 190 8.59 3.10 15.35
N MET A 191 8.91 4.20 14.66
CA MET A 191 9.23 5.48 15.32
C MET A 191 8.08 5.98 16.20
N VAL A 192 6.84 5.83 15.73
CA VAL A 192 5.64 6.20 16.50
C VAL A 192 5.42 5.25 17.68
N LEU A 193 5.76 3.96 17.56
CA LEU A 193 5.63 2.98 18.64
C LEU A 193 6.63 3.19 19.77
N LEU A 194 7.84 3.68 19.48
CA LEU A 194 8.94 3.77 20.44
C LEU A 194 8.54 4.45 21.78
N PRO A 195 7.94 5.66 21.80
CA PRO A 195 7.57 6.31 23.06
C PRO A 195 6.55 5.48 23.87
N PHE A 196 5.63 4.79 23.21
CA PHE A 196 4.65 3.93 23.88
C PHE A 196 5.27 2.66 24.45
N LEU A 197 6.26 2.08 23.77
CA LEU A 197 7.00 0.91 24.29
C LEU A 197 7.85 1.29 25.50
N VAL A 198 8.44 2.48 25.52
CA VAL A 198 9.16 2.99 26.70
C VAL A 198 8.23 3.11 27.92
N ILE A 199 7.02 3.64 27.72
CA ILE A 199 6.02 3.72 28.80
C ILE A 199 5.68 2.32 29.33
N ASP A 200 5.43 1.34 28.44
CA ASP A 200 5.14 -0.03 28.86
C ASP A 200 6.28 -0.63 29.67
N LEU A 201 7.53 -0.42 29.25
CA LEU A 201 8.71 -0.92 29.94
C LEU A 201 8.84 -0.31 31.33
N VAL A 202 8.71 1.03 31.45
CA VAL A 202 8.80 1.74 32.72
C VAL A 202 7.70 1.28 33.70
N VAL A 203 6.46 1.24 33.23
CA VAL A 203 5.33 0.78 34.07
C VAL A 203 5.52 -0.66 34.51
N SER A 204 5.97 -1.56 33.63
CA SER A 204 6.25 -2.95 33.98
C SER A 204 7.35 -3.06 35.02
N ALA A 205 8.45 -2.30 34.87
CA ALA A 205 9.55 -2.31 35.85
C ALA A 205 9.11 -1.80 37.23
N LEU A 206 8.30 -0.74 37.27
CA LEU A 206 7.74 -0.19 38.50
C LEU A 206 6.84 -1.22 39.23
N LEU A 207 5.91 -1.85 38.48
CA LEU A 207 5.02 -2.87 39.08
C LEU A 207 5.80 -4.07 39.64
N MET A 208 6.81 -4.55 38.90
CA MET A 208 7.67 -5.64 39.36
C MET A 208 8.45 -5.24 40.60
N SER A 209 8.98 -4.01 40.70
CA SER A 209 9.72 -3.53 41.87
C SER A 209 8.85 -3.43 43.14
N MET A 210 7.54 -3.16 42.94
CA MET A 210 6.53 -3.13 44.03
C MET A 210 5.98 -4.51 44.37
N GLY A 211 6.43 -5.60 43.72
CA GLY A 211 5.94 -6.95 43.95
C GLY A 211 4.56 -7.24 43.35
N MET A 212 4.03 -6.34 42.49
CA MET A 212 2.69 -6.44 41.91
C MET A 212 2.70 -7.30 40.64
N MET A 213 3.15 -8.55 40.70
CA MET A 213 3.31 -9.43 39.55
C MET A 213 1.97 -9.84 38.87
N MET A 214 0.85 -9.79 39.61
CA MET A 214 -0.45 -10.20 39.09
C MET A 214 -1.22 -9.09 38.38
N VAL A 215 -0.78 -7.84 38.46
CA VAL A 215 -1.43 -6.70 37.81
C VAL A 215 -0.91 -6.58 36.37
N PRO A 216 -1.78 -6.65 35.32
CA PRO A 216 -1.34 -6.45 33.96
C PRO A 216 -0.81 -5.02 33.76
N PRO A 217 0.43 -4.83 33.29
CA PRO A 217 1.00 -3.48 33.10
C PRO A 217 0.15 -2.56 32.16
N SER A 218 -0.57 -3.16 31.24
CA SER A 218 -1.44 -2.42 30.29
C SER A 218 -2.56 -1.64 30.98
N THR A 219 -3.02 -2.04 32.18
CA THR A 219 -4.08 -1.32 32.90
C THR A 219 -3.63 0.07 33.38
N LEU A 220 -2.34 0.21 33.70
CA LEU A 220 -1.75 1.48 34.15
C LEU A 220 -1.06 2.22 32.99
N SER A 221 -0.47 1.53 32.04
CA SER A 221 0.22 2.17 30.93
C SER A 221 -0.73 2.81 29.93
N LEU A 222 -1.93 2.26 29.70
CA LEU A 222 -2.90 2.79 28.75
C LEU A 222 -3.32 4.25 29.06
N PRO A 223 -3.76 4.60 30.29
CA PRO A 223 -4.08 6.01 30.61
C PRO A 223 -2.91 6.96 30.41
N ILE A 224 -1.69 6.52 30.76
CA ILE A 224 -0.47 7.32 30.61
C ILE A 224 -0.17 7.55 29.12
N LYS A 225 -0.30 6.54 28.28
CA LYS A 225 -0.11 6.64 26.83
C LYS A 225 -1.12 7.60 26.19
N LEU A 226 -2.40 7.50 26.57
CA LEU A 226 -3.44 8.40 26.10
C LEU A 226 -3.13 9.86 26.50
N LEU A 227 -2.77 10.07 27.77
CA LEU A 227 -2.40 11.40 28.26
C LEU A 227 -1.22 11.96 27.47
N LEU A 228 -0.14 11.18 27.31
CA LEU A 228 1.03 11.60 26.53
C LEU A 228 0.63 11.97 25.11
N PHE A 229 -0.17 11.15 24.43
CA PHE A 229 -0.60 11.37 23.06
C PHE A 229 -1.40 12.67 22.91
N VAL A 230 -2.29 12.97 23.88
CA VAL A 230 -3.09 14.20 23.88
C VAL A 230 -2.23 15.42 24.19
N VAL A 231 -1.37 15.36 25.23
CA VAL A 231 -0.50 16.50 25.63
C VAL A 231 0.51 16.85 24.54
N ALA A 232 1.03 15.83 23.84
CA ALA A 232 1.97 16.02 22.72
C ALA A 232 1.29 16.48 21.41
N ASP A 233 -0.04 16.71 21.39
CA ASP A 233 -0.80 16.94 20.17
C ASP A 233 -0.53 15.86 19.08
N GLY A 234 -0.62 14.59 19.48
CA GLY A 234 -0.19 13.45 18.71
C GLY A 234 -0.84 13.36 17.32
N TRP A 235 -2.11 13.73 17.18
CA TRP A 235 -2.78 13.73 15.88
C TRP A 235 -2.16 14.73 14.90
N HIS A 236 -1.88 15.94 15.35
CA HIS A 236 -1.26 16.99 14.52
C HIS A 236 0.16 16.59 14.09
N LEU A 237 0.96 16.09 15.03
CA LEU A 237 2.31 15.61 14.72
C LEU A 237 2.32 14.47 13.73
N LEU A 238 1.41 13.50 13.91
CA LEU A 238 1.30 12.33 13.05
C LEU A 238 0.87 12.70 11.63
N VAL A 239 -0.24 13.43 11.50
CA VAL A 239 -0.76 13.86 10.19
C VAL A 239 0.25 14.75 9.49
N GLY A 240 0.83 15.71 10.21
CA GLY A 240 1.87 16.58 9.67
C GLY A 240 3.11 15.82 9.18
N SER A 241 3.54 14.77 9.91
CA SER A 241 4.65 13.91 9.50
C SER A 241 4.31 13.10 8.26
N LEU A 242 3.10 12.50 8.22
CA LEU A 242 2.61 11.77 7.05
C LEU A 242 2.56 12.65 5.80
N LEU A 243 1.97 13.83 5.88
CA LEU A 243 1.86 14.75 4.74
C LEU A 243 3.24 15.18 4.23
N ARG A 244 4.17 15.53 5.13
CA ARG A 244 5.56 15.89 4.77
C ARG A 244 6.35 14.75 4.16
N SER A 245 5.99 13.50 4.43
CA SER A 245 6.69 12.33 3.87
C SER A 245 6.41 12.12 2.38
N PHE A 246 5.43 12.81 1.79
CA PHE A 246 5.08 12.78 0.36
C PHE A 246 5.46 14.07 -0.40
N ALA A 247 5.94 15.09 0.33
CA ALA A 247 6.33 16.38 -0.23
C ALA A 247 7.64 16.34 -1.01
#